data_3c57640545210fb0421fbb42f8cfa51a
#
_entry.id   3c57640545210fb0421fbb42f8cfa51a
#
_cell.length_a   1.000
_cell.length_b   1.000
_cell.length_c   1.000
_cell.angle_alpha   90.00
_cell.angle_beta   90.00
_cell.angle_gamma   90.00
#
_symmetry.space_group_name_H-M   'P 1'
#
loop_
_entity.id
_entity.type
_entity.pdbx_description
1 polymer ?
#
loop_
_entity_poly.entity_id
_entity_poly.type
_entity_poly.pdbx_seq_one_letter_code
_entity_poly.pdbx_strand_id
1 'polypeptide(L)'
;MIFYFSGTGNTKWAASKTAAALDDQLIDIAATLKHADSDSTFSYELKDDEPVGFFFPVHGWRPPLIVKEFVRRLRINQAGSYCYVVCTAGDNVGEAVDILEKDLAEVGIKVHSAISLIMPESYVGLPFMDVDKPEKEAKKKREADEKLSKFIDDIRQRRHGIRDILIGNWPRINSRLIGDVFIRWIIKDTPFRVDPNRCISCGLCVNNCPVNDMAMDENKYPVWLHNGKCLSCFACYHHCPTRAIEYGGRTKGKGQYYFEKVKK
;
A
#
# COMPACT_ATOMS: atom_id res chain seq x y z
N MET A 1 7.17 -17.04 -0.17
CA MET A 1 6.56 -16.15 -1.22
C MET A 1 5.93 -14.92 -0.58
N ILE A 2 6.14 -13.72 -1.14
CA ILE A 2 5.67 -12.45 -0.56
C ILE A 2 4.83 -11.69 -1.58
N PHE A 3 3.58 -11.41 -1.25
CA PHE A 3 2.67 -10.55 -2.01
C PHE A 3 2.66 -9.14 -1.42
N TYR A 4 2.84 -8.11 -2.24
CA TYR A 4 2.82 -6.74 -1.72
C TYR A 4 2.09 -5.77 -2.64
N PHE A 5 1.56 -4.72 -2.03
CA PHE A 5 1.10 -3.52 -2.71
C PHE A 5 1.73 -2.27 -2.07
N SER A 6 2.17 -1.32 -2.88
CA SER A 6 2.74 -0.06 -2.39
C SER A 6 2.45 1.10 -3.33
N GLY A 7 1.93 2.22 -2.79
CA GLY A 7 1.74 3.46 -3.54
C GLY A 7 2.98 4.35 -3.57
N THR A 8 3.65 4.52 -2.43
CA THR A 8 4.74 5.48 -2.24
C THR A 8 6.06 4.86 -1.75
N GLY A 9 6.17 3.53 -1.85
CA GLY A 9 7.41 2.81 -1.57
C GLY A 9 7.59 2.27 -0.15
N ASN A 10 6.88 2.77 0.86
CA ASN A 10 7.01 2.30 2.25
C ASN A 10 6.84 0.79 2.38
N THR A 11 5.71 0.27 1.87
CA THR A 11 5.41 -1.17 1.92
C THR A 11 6.37 -1.98 1.04
N LYS A 12 6.72 -1.47 -0.14
CA LYS A 12 7.69 -2.11 -1.03
C LYS A 12 9.03 -2.29 -0.34
N TRP A 13 9.52 -1.28 0.38
CA TRP A 13 10.75 -1.39 1.16
C TRP A 13 10.66 -2.53 2.18
N ALA A 14 9.58 -2.59 2.96
CA ALA A 14 9.41 -3.63 3.97
C ALA A 14 9.36 -5.03 3.34
N ALA A 15 8.59 -5.19 2.25
CA ALA A 15 8.48 -6.44 1.52
C ALA A 15 9.81 -6.86 0.89
N SER A 16 10.54 -5.94 0.25
CA SER A 16 11.83 -6.21 -0.37
C SER A 16 12.92 -6.59 0.65
N LYS A 17 12.96 -5.90 1.81
CA LYS A 17 13.88 -6.25 2.89
C LYS A 17 13.60 -7.65 3.42
N THR A 18 12.33 -8.00 3.60
CA THR A 18 11.92 -9.33 4.07
C THR A 18 12.24 -10.39 3.02
N ALA A 19 11.91 -10.16 1.74
CA ALA A 19 12.21 -11.08 0.66
C ALA A 19 13.72 -11.37 0.55
N ALA A 20 14.54 -10.33 0.59
CA ALA A 20 16.01 -10.49 0.56
C ALA A 20 16.54 -11.27 1.77
N ALA A 21 15.97 -11.07 2.97
CA ALA A 21 16.41 -11.76 4.17
C ALA A 21 15.98 -13.24 4.23
N LEU A 22 14.87 -13.60 3.56
CA LEU A 22 14.31 -14.96 3.56
C LEU A 22 14.59 -15.73 2.26
N ASP A 23 15.25 -15.10 1.28
CA ASP A 23 15.43 -15.61 -0.08
C ASP A 23 14.08 -15.96 -0.75
N ASP A 24 13.08 -15.12 -0.54
CA ASP A 24 11.71 -15.33 -0.97
C ASP A 24 11.39 -14.59 -2.28
N GLN A 25 10.47 -15.16 -3.05
CA GLN A 25 9.92 -14.50 -4.23
C GLN A 25 9.03 -13.32 -3.84
N LEU A 26 9.22 -12.17 -4.51
CA LEU A 26 8.45 -10.94 -4.31
C LEU A 26 7.48 -10.70 -5.47
N ILE A 27 6.19 -10.62 -5.18
CA ILE A 27 5.12 -10.47 -6.16
C ILE A 27 4.38 -9.15 -5.94
N ASP A 28 4.39 -8.29 -6.96
CA ASP A 28 3.68 -7.00 -6.95
C ASP A 28 2.21 -7.20 -7.34
N ILE A 29 1.32 -7.02 -6.38
CA ILE A 29 -0.13 -7.14 -6.57
C ILE A 29 -0.64 -6.20 -7.66
N ALA A 30 -0.14 -4.96 -7.70
CA ALA A 30 -0.57 -3.99 -8.71
C ALA A 30 -0.11 -4.41 -10.12
N ALA A 31 1.13 -4.86 -10.26
CA ALA A 31 1.63 -5.35 -11.55
C ALA A 31 0.85 -6.58 -12.03
N THR A 32 0.53 -7.52 -11.11
CA THR A 32 -0.27 -8.71 -11.42
C THR A 32 -1.66 -8.33 -11.93
N LEU A 33 -2.34 -7.40 -11.25
CA LEU A 33 -3.70 -6.98 -11.63
C LEU A 33 -3.75 -6.10 -12.88
N LYS A 34 -2.69 -5.35 -13.18
CA LYS A 34 -2.64 -4.49 -14.38
C LYS A 34 -2.80 -5.24 -15.70
N HIS A 35 -2.39 -6.49 -15.74
CA HIS A 35 -2.36 -7.33 -16.94
C HIS A 35 -3.39 -8.46 -16.92
N ALA A 36 -4.26 -8.47 -15.91
CA ALA A 36 -5.24 -9.53 -15.72
C ALA A 36 -6.64 -9.09 -16.17
N ASP A 37 -7.35 -10.00 -16.81
CA ASP A 37 -8.78 -9.83 -17.08
C ASP A 37 -9.58 -9.87 -15.78
N SER A 38 -10.82 -9.34 -15.82
CA SER A 38 -11.71 -9.23 -14.64
C SER A 38 -11.94 -10.56 -13.92
N ASP A 39 -11.95 -11.66 -14.65
CA ASP A 39 -12.32 -13.00 -14.16
C ASP A 39 -11.11 -13.91 -13.93
N SER A 40 -9.88 -13.43 -14.20
CA SER A 40 -8.66 -14.22 -13.97
C SER A 40 -8.50 -14.59 -12.50
N THR A 41 -8.13 -15.82 -12.23
CA THR A 41 -7.65 -16.27 -10.91
C THR A 41 -6.12 -16.30 -10.89
N PHE A 42 -5.52 -16.05 -9.73
CA PHE A 42 -4.07 -16.05 -9.55
C PHE A 42 -3.67 -17.29 -8.76
N SER A 43 -3.17 -18.30 -9.45
CA SER A 43 -2.74 -19.55 -8.84
C SER A 43 -1.23 -19.55 -8.62
N TYR A 44 -0.82 -19.85 -7.40
CA TYR A 44 0.58 -19.96 -7.01
C TYR A 44 0.84 -21.29 -6.31
N GLU A 45 1.97 -21.88 -6.62
CA GLU A 45 2.44 -23.10 -5.99
C GLU A 45 3.53 -22.76 -4.99
N LEU A 46 3.30 -23.13 -3.73
CA LEU A 46 4.30 -23.02 -2.69
C LEU A 46 5.14 -24.30 -2.64
N LYS A 47 6.42 -24.14 -2.35
CA LYS A 47 7.30 -25.26 -1.97
C LYS A 47 6.90 -25.76 -0.58
N ASP A 48 7.36 -26.96 -0.25
CA ASP A 48 7.15 -27.51 1.08
C ASP A 48 7.70 -26.56 2.16
N ASP A 49 6.89 -26.28 3.18
CA ASP A 49 7.19 -25.36 4.29
C ASP A 49 7.49 -23.89 3.87
N GLU A 50 7.16 -23.49 2.64
CA GLU A 50 7.34 -22.10 2.20
C GLU A 50 6.36 -21.16 2.94
N PRO A 51 6.84 -20.10 3.59
CA PRO A 51 5.96 -19.14 4.23
C PRO A 51 5.30 -18.23 3.20
N VAL A 52 4.14 -17.69 3.56
CA VAL A 52 3.41 -16.72 2.74
C VAL A 52 3.30 -15.39 3.47
N GLY A 53 3.79 -14.32 2.85
CA GLY A 53 3.72 -12.97 3.40
C GLY A 53 2.76 -12.07 2.63
N PHE A 54 1.98 -11.25 3.35
CA PHE A 54 1.14 -10.21 2.77
C PHE A 54 1.55 -8.84 3.31
N PHE A 55 1.95 -7.94 2.41
CA PHE A 55 2.40 -6.59 2.74
C PHE A 55 1.51 -5.55 2.08
N PHE A 56 0.93 -4.63 2.88
CA PHE A 56 0.03 -3.62 2.34
C PHE A 56 0.05 -2.32 3.15
N PRO A 57 -0.22 -1.15 2.53
CA PRO A 57 -0.43 0.10 3.25
C PRO A 57 -1.88 0.18 3.75
N VAL A 58 -2.09 0.92 4.83
CA VAL A 58 -3.44 1.19 5.32
C VAL A 58 -4.07 2.37 4.55
N HIS A 59 -5.26 2.16 4.00
CA HIS A 59 -6.09 3.19 3.39
C HIS A 59 -7.40 3.36 4.18
N GLY A 60 -7.52 4.45 4.93
CA GLY A 60 -8.71 4.70 5.77
C GLY A 60 -8.95 3.57 6.79
N TRP A 61 -7.91 3.15 7.50
CA TRP A 61 -7.95 2.05 8.50
C TRP A 61 -8.41 0.69 7.95
N ARG A 62 -8.23 0.46 6.66
CA ARG A 62 -8.63 -0.78 5.95
C ARG A 62 -7.55 -1.20 4.95
N PRO A 63 -7.52 -2.46 4.51
CA PRO A 63 -6.73 -2.85 3.35
C PRO A 63 -7.18 -2.09 2.10
N PRO A 64 -6.26 -1.69 1.21
CA PRO A 64 -6.62 -1.10 -0.08
C PRO A 64 -7.53 -2.02 -0.90
N LEU A 65 -8.43 -1.43 -1.69
CA LEU A 65 -9.37 -2.19 -2.53
C LEU A 65 -8.65 -3.16 -3.48
N ILE A 66 -7.52 -2.75 -4.02
CA ILE A 66 -6.69 -3.58 -4.91
C ILE A 66 -6.15 -4.84 -4.20
N VAL A 67 -5.82 -4.75 -2.91
CA VAL A 67 -5.38 -5.90 -2.11
C VAL A 67 -6.54 -6.87 -1.88
N LYS A 68 -7.71 -6.34 -1.56
CA LYS A 68 -8.93 -7.15 -1.38
C LYS A 68 -9.35 -7.84 -2.68
N GLU A 69 -9.25 -7.14 -3.81
CA GLU A 69 -9.51 -7.71 -5.13
C GLU A 69 -8.57 -8.87 -5.42
N PHE A 70 -7.27 -8.67 -5.20
CA PHE A 70 -6.26 -9.71 -5.42
C PHE A 70 -6.53 -10.94 -4.55
N VAL A 71 -6.76 -10.75 -3.25
CA VAL A 71 -7.00 -11.87 -2.29
C VAL A 71 -8.21 -12.71 -2.69
N ARG A 72 -9.31 -12.11 -3.11
CA ARG A 72 -10.51 -12.87 -3.57
C ARG A 72 -10.21 -13.79 -4.76
N ARG A 73 -9.28 -13.41 -5.60
CA ARG A 73 -8.88 -14.11 -6.83
C ARG A 73 -7.68 -15.02 -6.63
N LEU A 74 -7.07 -15.00 -5.43
CA LEU A 74 -5.89 -15.79 -5.08
C LEU A 74 -6.25 -17.26 -4.85
N ARG A 75 -5.41 -18.15 -5.36
CA ARG A 75 -5.44 -19.58 -5.08
C ARG A 75 -4.02 -20.03 -4.76
N ILE A 76 -3.84 -20.69 -3.63
CA ILE A 76 -2.57 -21.27 -3.18
C ILE A 76 -2.79 -22.75 -2.93
N ASN A 77 -1.89 -23.60 -3.45
CA ASN A 77 -2.04 -25.05 -3.44
C ASN A 77 -1.78 -25.71 -2.08
N GLN A 78 -1.20 -24.99 -1.10
CA GLN A 78 -0.87 -25.58 0.22
C GLN A 78 -1.68 -24.93 1.34
N ALA A 79 -2.69 -25.67 1.80
CA ALA A 79 -3.38 -25.34 3.04
C ALA A 79 -2.44 -25.57 4.24
N GLY A 80 -2.34 -24.59 5.13
CA GLY A 80 -1.60 -24.71 6.38
C GLY A 80 -0.18 -24.17 6.38
N SER A 81 0.33 -23.62 5.28
CA SER A 81 1.61 -22.90 5.26
C SER A 81 1.61 -21.75 6.26
N TYR A 82 2.78 -21.49 6.87
CA TYR A 82 2.92 -20.36 7.78
C TYR A 82 2.67 -19.05 7.06
N CYS A 83 1.60 -18.35 7.42
CA CYS A 83 1.23 -17.06 6.83
C CYS A 83 1.44 -15.93 7.81
N TYR A 84 2.01 -14.81 7.32
CA TYR A 84 2.25 -13.61 8.10
C TYR A 84 1.85 -12.35 7.37
N VAL A 85 1.54 -11.31 8.13
CA VAL A 85 1.05 -10.03 7.62
C VAL A 85 1.89 -8.88 8.15
N VAL A 86 2.27 -7.97 7.27
CA VAL A 86 2.91 -6.69 7.60
C VAL A 86 2.12 -5.56 6.98
N CYS A 87 1.52 -4.69 7.79
CA CYS A 87 0.86 -3.50 7.27
C CYS A 87 1.66 -2.23 7.62
N THR A 88 1.64 -1.25 6.72
CA THR A 88 2.32 0.04 6.90
C THR A 88 1.30 1.17 6.99
N ALA A 89 1.51 2.11 7.91
CA ALA A 89 0.65 3.28 8.09
C ALA A 89 1.45 4.49 8.55
N GLY A 90 0.93 5.69 8.34
CA GLY A 90 1.51 6.93 8.89
C GLY A 90 1.29 7.07 10.39
N ASP A 91 0.23 6.42 10.92
CA ASP A 91 -0.17 6.42 12.31
C ASP A 91 -0.75 5.03 12.66
N ASN A 92 -1.88 4.93 13.32
CA ASN A 92 -2.53 3.67 13.67
C ASN A 92 -3.21 2.98 12.47
N VAL A 93 -3.46 1.68 12.60
CA VAL A 93 -3.97 0.86 11.51
C VAL A 93 -5.44 0.45 11.67
N GLY A 94 -6.06 0.75 12.82
CA GLY A 94 -7.43 0.29 13.11
C GLY A 94 -7.56 -1.23 13.03
N GLU A 95 -8.64 -1.69 12.37
CA GLU A 95 -8.92 -3.11 12.11
C GLU A 95 -8.38 -3.60 10.74
N ALA A 96 -7.43 -2.88 10.10
CA ALA A 96 -6.98 -3.23 8.75
C ALA A 96 -6.44 -4.67 8.65
N VAL A 97 -5.70 -5.13 9.66
CA VAL A 97 -5.19 -6.51 9.70
C VAL A 97 -6.32 -7.51 9.88
N ASP A 98 -7.25 -7.27 10.83
CA ASP A 98 -8.38 -8.18 11.08
C ASP A 98 -9.31 -8.30 9.86
N ILE A 99 -9.45 -7.21 9.09
CA ILE A 99 -10.24 -7.23 7.83
C ILE A 99 -9.54 -8.09 6.79
N LEU A 100 -8.20 -7.94 6.62
CA LEU A 100 -7.46 -8.78 5.67
C LEU A 100 -7.47 -10.26 6.09
N GLU A 101 -7.33 -10.55 7.39
CA GLU A 101 -7.41 -11.93 7.91
C GLU A 101 -8.72 -12.61 7.54
N LYS A 102 -9.84 -11.89 7.60
CA LYS A 102 -11.13 -12.42 7.16
C LYS A 102 -11.15 -12.71 5.66
N ASP A 103 -10.67 -11.75 4.84
CA ASP A 103 -10.61 -11.94 3.40
C ASP A 103 -9.69 -13.14 3.03
N LEU A 104 -8.57 -13.33 3.74
CA LEU A 104 -7.66 -14.47 3.56
C LEU A 104 -8.29 -15.80 4.00
N ALA A 105 -9.04 -15.79 5.09
CA ALA A 105 -9.75 -17.00 5.56
C ALA A 105 -10.80 -17.48 4.56
N GLU A 106 -11.47 -16.58 3.83
CA GLU A 106 -12.43 -16.92 2.77
C GLU A 106 -11.78 -17.70 1.61
N VAL A 107 -10.47 -17.54 1.41
CA VAL A 107 -9.69 -18.28 0.41
C VAL A 107 -8.82 -19.41 1.02
N GLY A 108 -9.11 -19.79 2.27
CA GLY A 108 -8.46 -20.91 2.96
C GLY A 108 -7.08 -20.59 3.58
N ILE A 109 -6.69 -19.33 3.68
CA ILE A 109 -5.39 -18.93 4.24
C ILE A 109 -5.58 -18.41 5.68
N LYS A 110 -4.94 -19.10 6.64
CA LYS A 110 -4.93 -18.69 8.05
C LYS A 110 -3.69 -17.87 8.36
N VAL A 111 -3.86 -16.65 8.89
CA VAL A 111 -2.75 -15.82 9.36
C VAL A 111 -2.26 -16.30 10.73
N HIS A 112 -0.95 -16.46 10.88
CA HIS A 112 -0.31 -16.95 12.10
C HIS A 112 0.33 -15.85 12.93
N SER A 113 0.85 -14.80 12.25
CA SER A 113 1.49 -13.66 12.92
C SER A 113 1.33 -12.38 12.10
N ALA A 114 1.23 -11.24 12.77
CA ALA A 114 1.06 -9.96 12.11
C ALA A 114 1.71 -8.81 12.89
N ILE A 115 2.28 -7.85 12.15
CA ILE A 115 2.77 -6.60 12.72
C ILE A 115 2.31 -5.39 11.91
N SER A 116 2.31 -4.21 12.57
CA SER A 116 2.20 -2.93 11.88
C SER A 116 3.52 -2.16 11.96
N LEU A 117 3.90 -1.49 10.88
CA LEU A 117 5.04 -0.59 10.82
C LEU A 117 4.53 0.84 10.65
N ILE A 118 4.92 1.72 11.57
CA ILE A 118 4.60 3.14 11.46
C ILE A 118 5.68 3.81 10.61
N MET A 119 5.26 4.18 9.41
CA MET A 119 6.11 4.68 8.33
C MET A 119 5.85 6.18 8.09
N PRO A 120 6.74 6.87 7.37
CA PRO A 120 6.51 8.26 7.02
C PRO A 120 5.16 8.49 6.35
N GLU A 121 4.50 9.59 6.74
CA GLU A 121 3.19 9.96 6.20
C GLU A 121 3.29 10.33 4.72
N SER A 122 2.36 9.82 3.95
CA SER A 122 2.26 10.09 2.52
C SER A 122 0.86 10.45 2.05
N TYR A 123 -0.16 10.42 2.93
CA TYR A 123 -1.48 10.86 2.56
C TYR A 123 -1.63 12.38 2.72
N VAL A 124 -1.86 13.08 1.61
CA VAL A 124 -1.93 14.55 1.57
C VAL A 124 -3.31 15.09 1.14
N GLY A 125 -4.28 14.20 0.96
CA GLY A 125 -5.61 14.53 0.41
C GLY A 125 -6.55 15.27 1.36
N LEU A 126 -6.22 15.37 2.67
CA LEU A 126 -6.99 16.14 3.63
C LEU A 126 -6.27 17.46 3.98
N PRO A 127 -7.00 18.54 4.31
CA PRO A 127 -6.41 19.87 4.55
C PRO A 127 -5.31 19.88 5.62
N PHE A 128 -5.49 19.11 6.69
CA PHE A 128 -4.60 19.05 7.87
C PHE A 128 -3.50 17.97 7.78
N MET A 129 -3.45 17.20 6.71
CA MET A 129 -2.44 16.14 6.52
C MET A 129 -1.36 16.60 5.55
N ASP A 130 -0.11 16.37 5.91
CA ASP A 130 1.07 16.61 5.08
C ASP A 130 2.11 15.52 5.34
N VAL A 131 3.15 15.50 4.54
CA VAL A 131 4.29 14.60 4.74
C VAL A 131 5.04 14.94 6.04
N ASP A 132 5.64 13.95 6.65
CA ASP A 132 6.41 14.15 7.88
C ASP A 132 7.65 15.05 7.65
N LYS A 133 8.01 15.83 8.67
CA LYS A 133 9.28 16.57 8.70
C LYS A 133 10.46 15.60 8.70
N PRO A 134 11.66 16.01 8.21
CA PRO A 134 12.82 15.13 8.06
C PRO A 134 13.18 14.31 9.30
N GLU A 135 13.15 14.94 10.48
CA GLU A 135 13.52 14.30 11.74
C GLU A 135 12.51 13.20 12.10
N LYS A 136 11.20 13.47 11.94
CA LYS A 136 10.13 12.49 12.19
C LYS A 136 10.15 11.36 11.17
N GLU A 137 10.42 11.68 9.89
CA GLU A 137 10.62 10.68 8.84
C GLU A 137 11.77 9.73 9.18
N ALA A 138 12.95 10.27 9.53
CA ALA A 138 14.12 9.48 9.88
C ALA A 138 13.87 8.59 11.13
N LYS A 139 13.17 9.13 12.13
CA LYS A 139 12.81 8.39 13.35
C LYS A 139 11.91 7.20 12.99
N LYS A 140 10.82 7.42 12.25
CA LYS A 140 9.89 6.37 11.83
C LYS A 140 10.58 5.27 11.02
N LYS A 141 11.46 5.65 10.08
CA LYS A 141 12.22 4.68 9.27
C LYS A 141 13.11 3.79 10.14
N ARG A 142 13.81 4.35 11.13
CA ARG A 142 14.65 3.56 12.07
C ARG A 142 13.80 2.61 12.89
N GLU A 143 12.74 3.11 13.54
CA GLU A 143 11.87 2.29 14.39
C GLU A 143 11.20 1.16 13.59
N ALA A 144 10.77 1.45 12.35
CA ALA A 144 10.22 0.44 11.46
C ALA A 144 11.27 -0.61 11.05
N ASP A 145 12.53 -0.18 10.81
CA ASP A 145 13.63 -1.07 10.43
C ASP A 145 13.98 -2.04 11.57
N GLU A 146 14.07 -1.55 12.78
CA GLU A 146 14.32 -2.35 13.98
C GLU A 146 13.20 -3.36 14.25
N LYS A 147 11.94 -2.89 14.15
CA LYS A 147 10.76 -3.75 14.33
C LYS A 147 10.67 -4.83 13.27
N LEU A 148 10.87 -4.47 11.99
CA LEU A 148 10.83 -5.41 10.89
C LEU A 148 11.94 -6.45 11.00
N SER A 149 13.16 -6.06 11.41
CA SER A 149 14.28 -6.98 11.56
C SER A 149 14.00 -8.06 12.61
N LYS A 150 13.42 -7.69 13.76
CA LYS A 150 12.96 -8.65 14.76
C LYS A 150 11.89 -9.61 14.21
N PHE A 151 10.92 -9.06 13.48
CA PHE A 151 9.86 -9.88 12.92
C PHE A 151 10.34 -10.84 11.85
N ILE A 152 11.36 -10.47 11.06
CA ILE A 152 12.01 -11.38 10.11
C ILE A 152 12.60 -12.60 10.81
N ASP A 153 13.23 -12.41 11.99
CA ASP A 153 13.73 -13.54 12.78
C ASP A 153 12.61 -14.41 13.34
N ASP A 154 11.48 -13.80 13.71
CA ASP A 154 10.29 -14.53 14.13
C ASP A 154 9.68 -15.35 12.97
N ILE A 155 9.67 -14.82 11.74
CA ILE A 155 9.21 -15.53 10.54
C ILE A 155 10.13 -16.73 10.26
N ARG A 156 11.46 -16.58 10.33
CA ARG A 156 12.42 -17.68 10.15
C ARG A 156 12.16 -18.83 11.12
N GLN A 157 11.76 -18.49 12.36
CA GLN A 157 11.45 -19.47 13.40
C GLN A 157 9.99 -19.96 13.36
N ARG A 158 9.20 -19.53 12.38
CA ARG A 158 7.76 -19.84 12.29
C ARG A 158 7.01 -19.55 13.59
N ARG A 159 7.34 -18.47 14.29
CA ARG A 159 6.68 -18.12 15.55
C ARG A 159 5.22 -17.73 15.31
N HIS A 160 4.32 -18.40 15.99
CA HIS A 160 2.90 -18.15 15.95
C HIS A 160 2.46 -17.15 17.03
N GLY A 161 1.34 -16.47 16.79
CA GLY A 161 0.67 -15.65 17.81
C GLY A 161 1.27 -14.25 18.00
N ILE A 162 2.23 -13.84 17.17
CA ILE A 162 2.77 -12.48 17.24
C ILE A 162 1.74 -11.52 16.66
N ARG A 163 1.31 -10.56 17.49
CA ARG A 163 0.36 -9.50 17.11
C ARG A 163 0.81 -8.14 17.66
N ASP A 164 1.88 -7.62 17.09
CA ASP A 164 2.40 -6.29 17.43
C ASP A 164 1.83 -5.23 16.47
N ILE A 165 0.56 -4.87 16.69
CA ILE A 165 -0.26 -4.02 15.83
C ILE A 165 -0.70 -2.77 16.58
N LEU A 166 -0.36 -1.59 16.08
CA LEU A 166 -0.81 -0.31 16.64
C LEU A 166 -2.24 -0.02 16.15
N ILE A 167 -3.23 -0.58 16.82
CA ILE A 167 -4.65 -0.42 16.44
C ILE A 167 -5.22 0.97 16.67
N GLY A 168 -4.63 1.76 17.58
CA GLY A 168 -5.12 3.09 17.95
C GLY A 168 -6.41 3.08 18.76
N ASN A 169 -6.98 4.27 18.96
CA ASN A 169 -8.24 4.46 19.68
C ASN A 169 -9.44 4.25 18.75
N TRP A 170 -10.50 3.64 19.29
CA TRP A 170 -11.78 3.39 18.58
C TRP A 170 -11.64 2.69 17.21
N PRO A 171 -10.91 1.58 17.12
CA PRO A 171 -10.57 0.93 15.85
C PRO A 171 -11.82 0.55 15.04
N ARG A 172 -12.89 0.10 15.73
CA ARG A 172 -14.16 -0.27 15.08
C ARG A 172 -14.83 0.93 14.40
N ILE A 173 -14.88 2.08 15.07
CA ILE A 173 -15.48 3.31 14.52
C ILE A 173 -14.64 3.77 13.33
N ASN A 174 -13.32 3.83 13.50
CA ASN A 174 -12.40 4.25 12.46
C ASN A 174 -12.50 3.37 11.22
N SER A 175 -12.47 2.04 11.38
CA SER A 175 -12.42 1.12 10.24
C SER A 175 -13.77 0.85 9.61
N ARG A 176 -14.86 0.78 10.40
CA ARG A 176 -16.17 0.38 9.89
C ARG A 176 -17.03 1.55 9.46
N LEU A 177 -17.00 2.67 10.20
CA LEU A 177 -17.81 3.84 9.88
C LEU A 177 -17.01 4.87 9.07
N ILE A 178 -15.91 5.40 9.65
CA ILE A 178 -15.12 6.45 9.01
C ILE A 178 -14.39 5.91 7.78
N GLY A 179 -13.80 4.72 7.87
CA GLY A 179 -13.11 4.08 6.76
C GLY A 179 -14.04 3.72 5.60
N ASP A 180 -15.27 3.30 5.87
CA ASP A 180 -16.27 3.02 4.85
C ASP A 180 -16.69 4.32 4.10
N VAL A 181 -16.98 5.38 4.84
CA VAL A 181 -17.25 6.71 4.28
C VAL A 181 -16.04 7.22 3.48
N PHE A 182 -14.83 7.04 4.01
CA PHE A 182 -13.60 7.44 3.35
C PHE A 182 -13.44 6.74 1.99
N ILE A 183 -13.62 5.42 1.95
CA ILE A 183 -13.50 4.63 0.71
C ILE A 183 -14.59 5.01 -0.30
N ARG A 184 -15.83 5.17 0.14
CA ARG A 184 -16.96 5.43 -0.77
C ARG A 184 -17.00 6.85 -1.30
N TRP A 185 -16.59 7.86 -0.49
CA TRP A 185 -16.84 9.26 -0.80
C TRP A 185 -15.58 10.11 -0.98
N ILE A 186 -14.46 9.71 -0.37
CA ILE A 186 -13.22 10.50 -0.36
C ILE A 186 -12.20 9.94 -1.36
N ILE A 187 -12.09 8.62 -1.46
CA ILE A 187 -11.21 7.98 -2.46
C ILE A 187 -11.80 8.17 -3.85
N LYS A 188 -11.23 9.10 -4.62
CA LYS A 188 -11.60 9.36 -6.01
C LYS A 188 -10.55 10.19 -6.73
N ASP A 189 -10.58 10.14 -8.04
CA ASP A 189 -9.68 10.85 -8.93
C ASP A 189 -10.16 12.26 -9.28
N THR A 190 -11.47 12.51 -9.20
CA THR A 190 -12.10 13.75 -9.67
C THR A 190 -11.48 15.05 -9.16
N PRO A 191 -10.87 15.15 -7.96
CA PRO A 191 -10.22 16.39 -7.54
C PRO A 191 -8.81 16.58 -8.12
N PHE A 192 -8.18 15.55 -8.68
CA PHE A 192 -6.84 15.70 -9.26
C PHE A 192 -6.85 16.63 -10.47
N ARG A 193 -5.80 17.44 -10.57
CA ARG A 193 -5.57 18.41 -11.66
C ARG A 193 -4.11 18.43 -12.03
N VAL A 194 -3.85 18.71 -13.29
CA VAL A 194 -2.50 18.99 -13.82
C VAL A 194 -2.36 20.49 -14.06
N ASP A 195 -1.23 21.05 -13.67
CA ASP A 195 -0.83 22.39 -14.06
C ASP A 195 0.02 22.30 -15.35
N PRO A 196 -0.51 22.73 -16.50
CA PRO A 196 0.19 22.59 -17.77
C PRO A 196 1.49 23.42 -17.82
N ASN A 197 1.58 24.52 -17.07
CA ASN A 197 2.79 25.35 -17.04
C ASN A 197 3.96 24.69 -16.29
N ARG A 198 3.66 23.73 -15.41
CA ARG A 198 4.68 22.95 -14.67
C ARG A 198 4.90 21.57 -15.24
N CYS A 199 3.97 21.05 -16.04
CA CYS A 199 4.05 19.70 -16.59
C CYS A 199 5.10 19.63 -17.71
N ILE A 200 6.03 18.70 -17.58
CA ILE A 200 7.07 18.42 -18.61
C ILE A 200 6.76 17.17 -19.42
N SER A 201 5.55 16.66 -19.35
CA SER A 201 5.07 15.50 -20.11
C SER A 201 5.92 14.22 -19.99
N CYS A 202 6.56 14.02 -18.83
CA CYS A 202 7.50 12.89 -18.61
C CYS A 202 6.83 11.53 -18.42
N GLY A 203 5.51 11.44 -18.27
CA GLY A 203 4.75 10.20 -18.11
C GLY A 203 4.91 9.47 -16.76
N LEU A 204 5.74 9.96 -15.84
CA LEU A 204 6.00 9.27 -14.55
C LEU A 204 4.72 9.04 -13.72
N CYS A 205 3.77 9.97 -13.77
CA CYS A 205 2.50 9.83 -13.05
C CYS A 205 1.64 8.68 -13.62
N VAL A 206 1.63 8.50 -14.93
CA VAL A 206 0.93 7.39 -15.62
C VAL A 206 1.60 6.06 -15.26
N ASN A 207 2.93 5.99 -15.39
CA ASN A 207 3.69 4.77 -15.12
C ASN A 207 3.58 4.31 -13.65
N ASN A 208 3.52 5.26 -12.72
CA ASN A 208 3.39 4.97 -11.28
C ASN A 208 1.94 4.76 -10.83
N CYS A 209 0.93 4.90 -11.71
CA CYS A 209 -0.45 4.62 -11.33
C CYS A 209 -0.66 3.11 -11.15
N PRO A 210 -0.98 2.62 -9.94
CA PRO A 210 -1.07 1.18 -9.68
C PRO A 210 -2.31 0.53 -10.29
N VAL A 211 -3.27 1.32 -10.73
CA VAL A 211 -4.59 0.84 -11.20
C VAL A 211 -4.94 1.27 -12.63
N ASN A 212 -3.97 1.76 -13.38
CA ASN A 212 -4.16 2.24 -14.76
C ASN A 212 -5.31 3.26 -14.91
N ASP A 213 -5.49 4.13 -13.91
CA ASP A 213 -6.49 5.20 -13.95
C ASP A 213 -5.96 6.48 -14.62
N MET A 214 -4.80 6.42 -15.25
CA MET A 214 -4.18 7.57 -15.92
C MET A 214 -3.66 7.20 -17.31
N ALA A 215 -3.77 8.15 -18.23
CA ALA A 215 -3.19 8.09 -19.57
C ALA A 215 -2.56 9.45 -19.95
N MET A 216 -1.80 9.47 -21.04
CA MET A 216 -1.39 10.72 -21.66
C MET A 216 -2.41 11.07 -22.75
N ASP A 217 -2.88 12.32 -22.81
CA ASP A 217 -3.76 12.82 -23.86
C ASP A 217 -2.99 13.11 -25.16
N GLU A 218 -3.69 13.58 -26.18
CA GLU A 218 -3.12 13.95 -27.48
C GLU A 218 -2.09 15.09 -27.40
N ASN A 219 -2.23 15.96 -26.39
CA ASN A 219 -1.31 17.07 -26.10
C ASN A 219 -0.15 16.65 -25.19
N LYS A 220 -0.02 15.35 -24.88
CA LYS A 220 0.98 14.77 -23.98
C LYS A 220 0.86 15.25 -22.53
N TYR A 221 -0.34 15.61 -22.08
CA TYR A 221 -0.64 15.85 -20.67
C TYR A 221 -1.26 14.64 -20.02
N PRO A 222 -0.98 14.37 -18.73
CA PRO A 222 -1.63 13.28 -18.01
C PRO A 222 -3.08 13.62 -17.70
N VAL A 223 -3.97 12.66 -17.98
CA VAL A 223 -5.40 12.73 -17.69
C VAL A 223 -5.83 11.53 -16.86
N TRP A 224 -6.83 11.72 -15.99
CA TRP A 224 -7.46 10.63 -15.24
C TRP A 224 -8.60 10.06 -16.06
N LEU A 225 -8.67 8.73 -16.14
CA LEU A 225 -9.63 8.00 -16.96
C LEU A 225 -11.01 7.88 -16.31
N HIS A 226 -11.12 8.25 -15.04
CA HIS A 226 -12.35 8.17 -14.25
C HIS A 226 -13.01 6.79 -14.30
N ASN A 227 -12.20 5.73 -14.30
CA ASN A 227 -12.64 4.33 -14.38
C ASN A 227 -13.11 3.76 -13.03
N GLY A 228 -13.16 4.59 -11.98
CA GLY A 228 -13.58 4.19 -10.63
C GLY A 228 -12.55 3.37 -9.84
N LYS A 229 -11.35 3.15 -10.38
CA LYS A 229 -10.31 2.33 -9.75
C LYS A 229 -9.31 3.13 -8.90
N CYS A 230 -9.32 4.46 -8.97
CA CYS A 230 -8.39 5.31 -8.23
C CYS A 230 -8.39 4.97 -6.74
N LEU A 231 -7.20 4.75 -6.18
CA LEU A 231 -7.03 4.43 -4.76
C LEU A 231 -6.73 5.68 -3.91
N SER A 232 -6.66 6.86 -4.50
CA SER A 232 -6.14 8.09 -3.87
C SER A 232 -4.83 7.84 -3.10
N CYS A 233 -3.96 7.00 -3.67
CA CYS A 233 -2.66 6.65 -3.09
C CYS A 233 -1.60 7.76 -3.27
N PHE A 234 -1.92 8.79 -4.04
CA PHE A 234 -1.04 9.93 -4.36
C PHE A 234 0.30 9.58 -5.01
N ALA A 235 0.47 8.37 -5.54
CA ALA A 235 1.69 8.01 -6.27
C ALA A 235 1.98 8.99 -7.41
N CYS A 236 0.97 9.38 -8.20
CA CYS A 236 1.08 10.38 -9.26
C CYS A 236 1.56 11.74 -8.76
N TYR A 237 1.06 12.22 -7.62
CA TYR A 237 1.46 13.46 -6.98
C TYR A 237 2.91 13.40 -6.46
N HIS A 238 3.23 12.34 -5.72
CA HIS A 238 4.52 12.21 -5.05
C HIS A 238 5.70 12.02 -6.00
N HIS A 239 5.49 11.34 -7.13
CA HIS A 239 6.54 11.10 -8.13
C HIS A 239 6.63 12.20 -9.20
N CYS A 240 5.77 13.23 -9.16
CA CYS A 240 5.87 14.33 -10.12
C CYS A 240 7.08 15.22 -9.83
N PRO A 241 8.13 15.26 -10.70
CA PRO A 241 9.36 15.95 -10.42
C PRO A 241 9.20 17.49 -10.41
N THR A 242 8.22 17.99 -11.14
CA THR A 242 7.92 19.42 -11.28
C THR A 242 6.76 19.89 -10.42
N ARG A 243 6.18 18.99 -9.61
CA ARG A 243 4.99 19.28 -8.77
C ARG A 243 3.81 19.81 -9.58
N ALA A 244 3.62 19.29 -10.79
CA ALA A 244 2.54 19.71 -11.68
C ALA A 244 1.16 19.10 -11.30
N ILE A 245 1.13 18.09 -10.42
CA ILE A 245 -0.12 17.44 -10.02
C ILE A 245 -0.59 17.98 -8.67
N GLU A 246 -1.86 18.35 -8.60
CA GLU A 246 -2.51 18.86 -7.41
C GLU A 246 -3.84 18.12 -7.17
N TYR A 247 -4.28 18.03 -5.92
CA TYR A 247 -5.57 17.48 -5.52
C TYR A 247 -6.51 18.62 -5.11
N GLY A 248 -7.09 19.28 -6.08
CA GLY A 248 -7.82 20.53 -5.89
C GLY A 248 -6.93 21.59 -5.26
N GLY A 249 -7.48 22.31 -4.26
CA GLY A 249 -6.70 23.26 -3.46
C GLY A 249 -6.00 22.66 -2.24
N ARG A 250 -6.17 21.34 -2.00
CA ARG A 250 -5.76 20.70 -0.75
C ARG A 250 -4.26 20.42 -0.66
N THR A 251 -3.58 20.27 -1.79
CA THR A 251 -2.16 19.92 -1.85
C THR A 251 -1.24 21.09 -2.14
N LYS A 252 -1.78 22.29 -2.34
CA LYS A 252 -0.98 23.51 -2.53
C LYS A 252 -0.04 23.73 -1.35
N GLY A 253 1.27 23.83 -1.65
CA GLY A 253 2.31 24.06 -0.64
C GLY A 253 2.70 22.84 0.21
N LYS A 254 2.05 21.70 0.02
CA LYS A 254 2.40 20.47 0.75
C LYS A 254 3.65 19.77 0.19
N GLY A 255 4.27 18.96 1.02
CA GLY A 255 5.44 18.18 0.65
C GLY A 255 5.13 17.02 -0.29
N GLN A 256 6.16 16.44 -0.85
CA GLN A 256 6.13 15.18 -1.59
C GLN A 256 7.03 14.18 -0.89
N TYR A 257 6.59 12.93 -0.80
CA TYR A 257 7.33 11.84 -0.21
C TYR A 257 7.13 10.54 -1.00
N TYR A 258 8.22 9.87 -1.30
CA TYR A 258 8.26 8.43 -1.60
C TYR A 258 9.54 7.87 -0.98
N PHE A 259 9.54 6.58 -0.64
CA PHE A 259 10.56 6.01 0.26
C PHE A 259 12.00 6.23 -0.22
N GLU A 260 12.25 6.14 -1.53
CA GLU A 260 13.58 6.27 -2.14
C GLU A 260 13.90 7.72 -2.58
N LYS A 261 13.06 8.69 -2.22
CA LYS A 261 13.27 10.08 -2.65
C LYS A 261 14.54 10.64 -2.04
N VAL A 262 15.52 10.90 -2.90
CA VAL A 262 16.73 11.64 -2.50
C VAL A 262 16.31 13.08 -2.24
N LYS A 263 16.48 13.55 -1.01
CA LYS A 263 16.30 14.98 -0.68
C LYS A 263 17.48 15.74 -1.24
N LYS A 264 17.20 16.64 -2.17
CA LYS A 264 18.16 17.61 -2.68
C LYS A 264 18.36 18.72 -1.67
#